data_392437e0fb455126e29da65d0dfaab54
#
_entry.id   392437e0fb455126e29da65d0dfaab54
#
_cell.length_a   1.000
_cell.length_b   1.000
_cell.length_c   1.000
_cell.angle_alpha   90.00
_cell.angle_beta   90.00
_cell.angle_gamma   90.00
#
_symmetry.space_group_name_H-M   'P 1'
#
loop_
_entity.id
_entity.type
_entity.pdbx_description
1 polymer ?
#
loop_
_entity_poly.entity_id
_entity_poly.type
_entity_poly.pdbx_seq_one_letter_code
_entity_poly.pdbx_strand_id
1 'polypeptide(L)'
;MSAVPVTSRIGVRIAIGAICGLAWSASLRSYMAEISGSATGVNWVGTFIGILLPGVVAGAALGAATIIDAHERRGRIALGWCAAAVLAFAVFPMLLPGQLWLFVTTGLGGGAVGVALGGLAGGYAAGGRPTWGRIVCGLLAIVLIAGVVASVPLVGGARLAVTTPRGAWVMLLAGSLMIVLMIGAAIPFRRLDAARGDADAGSRGSARADQPSAASHSANV
;
A
#
# COMPACT_ATOMS: atom_id res chain seq x y z
N MET A 1 -24.64 21.96 -18.65
CA MET A 1 -23.60 21.02 -18.17
C MET A 1 -24.29 20.03 -17.23
N SER A 2 -24.54 18.80 -17.67
CA SER A 2 -25.22 17.76 -16.87
C SER A 2 -24.32 17.30 -15.75
N ALA A 3 -24.77 17.46 -14.50
CA ALA A 3 -24.02 16.96 -13.34
C ALA A 3 -23.94 15.43 -13.40
N VAL A 4 -22.73 14.89 -13.51
CA VAL A 4 -22.49 13.44 -13.46
C VAL A 4 -22.94 12.94 -12.08
N PRO A 5 -23.82 11.92 -11.99
CA PRO A 5 -24.34 11.44 -10.72
C PRO A 5 -23.22 10.93 -9.81
N VAL A 6 -23.31 11.20 -8.51
CA VAL A 6 -22.29 10.88 -7.49
C VAL A 6 -21.93 9.38 -7.49
N THR A 7 -22.91 8.51 -7.69
CA THR A 7 -22.74 7.06 -7.80
C THR A 7 -21.80 6.65 -8.93
N SER A 8 -21.84 7.35 -10.07
CA SER A 8 -20.94 7.13 -11.20
C SER A 8 -19.48 7.44 -10.84
N ARG A 9 -19.23 8.47 -10.02
CA ARG A 9 -17.88 8.84 -9.58
C ARG A 9 -17.26 7.81 -8.63
N ILE A 10 -18.07 7.17 -7.79
CA ILE A 10 -17.63 6.11 -6.85
C ILE A 10 -17.17 4.88 -7.63
N GLY A 11 -18.02 4.39 -8.54
CA GLY A 11 -17.70 3.23 -9.37
C GLY A 11 -16.43 3.42 -10.20
N VAL A 12 -16.26 4.61 -10.78
CA VAL A 12 -15.06 4.95 -11.57
C VAL A 12 -13.77 4.88 -10.74
N ARG A 13 -13.75 5.41 -9.52
CA ARG A 13 -12.54 5.37 -8.67
C ARG A 13 -12.18 3.95 -8.24
N ILE A 14 -13.16 3.13 -7.91
CA ILE A 14 -12.96 1.72 -7.59
C ILE A 14 -12.44 0.96 -8.83
N ALA A 15 -13.02 1.20 -10.00
CA ALA A 15 -12.59 0.57 -11.24
C ALA A 15 -11.15 0.98 -11.63
N ILE A 16 -10.80 2.26 -11.52
CA ILE A 16 -9.43 2.73 -11.76
C ILE A 16 -8.46 2.04 -10.78
N GLY A 17 -8.80 1.98 -9.48
CA GLY A 17 -8.00 1.27 -8.50
C GLY A 17 -7.82 -0.21 -8.84
N ALA A 18 -8.89 -0.91 -9.25
CA ALA A 18 -8.87 -2.31 -9.67
C ALA A 18 -7.95 -2.53 -10.89
N ILE A 19 -8.03 -1.68 -11.90
CA ILE A 19 -7.18 -1.74 -13.09
C ILE A 19 -5.71 -1.49 -12.71
N CYS A 20 -5.42 -0.50 -11.88
CA CYS A 20 -4.07 -0.24 -11.39
C CYS A 20 -3.52 -1.45 -10.60
N GLY A 21 -4.34 -2.05 -9.74
CA GLY A 21 -3.98 -3.26 -8.99
C GLY A 21 -3.73 -4.46 -9.90
N LEU A 22 -4.54 -4.64 -10.95
CA LEU A 22 -4.33 -5.66 -11.97
C LEU A 22 -3.00 -5.45 -12.70
N ALA A 23 -2.73 -4.24 -13.17
CA ALA A 23 -1.49 -3.90 -13.87
C ALA A 23 -0.26 -4.13 -12.99
N TRP A 24 -0.35 -3.72 -11.71
CA TRP A 24 0.72 -3.92 -10.74
C TRP A 24 0.98 -5.41 -10.47
N SER A 25 -0.07 -6.21 -10.25
CA SER A 25 0.08 -7.65 -9.98
C SER A 25 0.54 -8.44 -11.21
N ALA A 26 0.15 -8.02 -12.43
CA ALA A 26 0.68 -8.57 -13.66
C ALA A 26 2.18 -8.28 -13.83
N SER A 27 2.60 -7.06 -13.49
CA SER A 27 4.02 -6.66 -13.49
C SER A 27 4.82 -7.44 -12.43
N LEU A 28 4.24 -7.65 -11.24
CA LEU A 28 4.84 -8.49 -10.19
C LEU A 28 4.99 -9.94 -10.68
N ARG A 29 3.99 -10.49 -11.38
CA ARG A 29 4.07 -11.84 -11.95
C ARG A 29 5.18 -11.95 -12.99
N SER A 30 5.37 -10.90 -13.81
CA SER A 30 6.47 -10.82 -14.78
C SER A 30 7.82 -10.77 -14.07
N TYR A 31 7.95 -9.98 -13.01
CA TYR A 31 9.13 -9.94 -12.16
C TYR A 31 9.47 -11.32 -11.55
N MET A 32 8.47 -12.04 -11.03
CA MET A 32 8.66 -13.40 -10.50
C MET A 32 9.14 -14.37 -11.59
N ALA A 33 8.61 -14.27 -12.81
CA ALA A 33 9.04 -15.07 -13.93
C ALA A 33 10.51 -14.80 -14.34
N GLU A 34 10.92 -13.53 -14.30
CA GLU A 34 12.30 -13.12 -14.59
C GLU A 34 13.29 -13.69 -13.55
N ILE A 35 12.97 -13.65 -12.27
CA ILE A 35 13.85 -14.20 -11.21
C ILE A 35 13.94 -15.72 -11.30
N SER A 36 12.82 -16.41 -11.46
CA SER A 36 12.76 -17.88 -11.44
C SER A 36 13.21 -18.52 -12.75
N GLY A 37 13.34 -17.74 -13.83
CA GLY A 37 13.73 -18.25 -15.15
C GLY A 37 12.68 -19.20 -15.76
N SER A 38 13.14 -20.20 -16.51
CA SER A 38 12.27 -21.14 -17.24
C SER A 38 11.45 -22.09 -16.35
N ALA A 39 11.72 -22.10 -15.03
CA ALA A 39 11.06 -23.00 -14.09
C ALA A 39 9.60 -22.59 -13.75
N THR A 40 9.18 -21.36 -14.06
CA THR A 40 7.84 -20.86 -13.72
C THR A 40 6.90 -20.86 -14.92
N GLY A 41 6.03 -21.87 -14.97
CA GLY A 41 4.88 -21.90 -15.88
C GLY A 41 3.78 -20.92 -15.45
N VAL A 42 2.99 -20.43 -16.41
CA VAL A 42 1.74 -19.71 -16.14
C VAL A 42 0.64 -20.78 -15.99
N ASN A 43 0.03 -20.80 -14.82
CA ASN A 43 -1.13 -21.66 -14.56
C ASN A 43 -2.34 -20.83 -14.08
N TRP A 44 -3.54 -21.34 -14.31
CA TRP A 44 -4.78 -20.61 -14.00
C TRP A 44 -4.89 -20.28 -12.51
N VAL A 45 -4.72 -21.25 -11.65
CA VAL A 45 -4.93 -21.07 -10.20
C VAL A 45 -3.85 -20.18 -9.59
N GLY A 46 -2.57 -20.50 -9.80
CA GLY A 46 -1.47 -19.75 -9.18
C GLY A 46 -1.35 -18.32 -9.72
N THR A 47 -1.52 -18.14 -11.04
CA THR A 47 -1.37 -16.82 -11.65
C THR A 47 -2.61 -15.96 -11.48
N PHE A 48 -3.77 -16.43 -11.95
CA PHE A 48 -4.97 -15.58 -11.99
C PHE A 48 -5.64 -15.47 -10.63
N ILE A 49 -5.80 -16.58 -9.90
CA ILE A 49 -6.45 -16.56 -8.60
C ILE A 49 -5.45 -16.17 -7.50
N GLY A 50 -4.22 -16.73 -7.53
CA GLY A 50 -3.23 -16.50 -6.47
C GLY A 50 -2.54 -15.12 -6.51
N ILE A 51 -2.40 -14.49 -7.69
CA ILE A 51 -1.64 -13.24 -7.84
C ILE A 51 -2.52 -12.10 -8.36
N LEU A 52 -3.19 -12.29 -9.51
CA LEU A 52 -3.91 -11.20 -10.15
C LEU A 52 -5.16 -10.79 -9.37
N LEU A 53 -5.96 -11.73 -8.93
CA LEU A 53 -7.19 -11.44 -8.18
C LEU A 53 -6.94 -10.67 -6.88
N PRO A 54 -6.00 -11.06 -6.00
CA PRO A 54 -5.64 -10.24 -4.84
C PRO A 54 -5.17 -8.84 -5.20
N GLY A 55 -4.43 -8.68 -6.31
CA GLY A 55 -4.01 -7.38 -6.81
C GLY A 55 -5.19 -6.49 -7.20
N VAL A 56 -6.18 -7.04 -7.92
CA VAL A 56 -7.42 -6.34 -8.26
C VAL A 56 -8.18 -5.92 -7.01
N VAL A 57 -8.33 -6.83 -6.04
CA VAL A 57 -9.05 -6.54 -4.78
C VAL A 57 -8.34 -5.47 -3.96
N ALA A 58 -7.02 -5.57 -3.80
CA ALA A 58 -6.23 -4.56 -3.09
C ALA A 58 -6.31 -3.20 -3.81
N GLY A 59 -6.18 -3.18 -5.13
CA GLY A 59 -6.30 -1.95 -5.90
C GLY A 59 -7.70 -1.33 -5.82
N ALA A 60 -8.76 -2.13 -5.90
CA ALA A 60 -10.14 -1.67 -5.73
C ALA A 60 -10.37 -1.06 -4.34
N ALA A 61 -9.84 -1.71 -3.29
CA ALA A 61 -9.91 -1.20 -1.92
C ALA A 61 -9.17 0.14 -1.76
N LEU A 62 -7.97 0.28 -2.35
CA LEU A 62 -7.23 1.54 -2.34
C LEU A 62 -7.95 2.64 -3.15
N GLY A 63 -8.60 2.27 -4.26
CA GLY A 63 -9.49 3.16 -5.02
C GLY A 63 -10.68 3.62 -4.18
N ALA A 64 -11.34 2.72 -3.46
CA ALA A 64 -12.42 3.04 -2.53
C ALA A 64 -11.95 3.95 -1.39
N ALA A 65 -10.74 3.76 -0.87
CA ALA A 65 -10.17 4.61 0.19
C ALA A 65 -10.11 6.09 -0.20
N THR A 66 -10.07 6.42 -1.50
CA THR A 66 -10.05 7.82 -1.97
C THR A 66 -11.35 8.58 -1.72
N ILE A 67 -12.45 7.89 -1.46
CA ILE A 67 -13.80 8.46 -1.32
C ILE A 67 -14.42 8.25 0.07
N ILE A 68 -13.79 7.43 0.93
CA ILE A 68 -14.30 7.15 2.27
C ILE A 68 -14.09 8.39 3.15
N ASP A 69 -15.15 8.80 3.83
CA ASP A 69 -15.07 9.85 4.84
C ASP A 69 -14.43 9.31 6.13
N ALA A 70 -13.32 9.92 6.52
CA ALA A 70 -12.58 9.53 7.72
C ALA A 70 -13.05 10.22 9.01
N HIS A 71 -13.99 11.17 8.95
CA HIS A 71 -14.53 11.85 10.14
C HIS A 71 -15.40 10.92 10.97
N GLU A 72 -16.15 10.02 10.33
CA GLU A 72 -16.94 9.01 11.01
C GLU A 72 -16.09 7.83 11.48
N ARG A 73 -16.48 7.21 12.62
CA ARG A 73 -15.84 6.00 13.14
C ARG A 73 -15.87 4.85 12.12
N ARG A 74 -17.01 4.68 11.43
CA ARG A 74 -17.16 3.66 10.37
C ARG A 74 -16.19 3.88 9.22
N GLY A 75 -16.01 5.13 8.79
CA GLY A 75 -15.05 5.49 7.75
C GLY A 75 -13.62 5.17 8.15
N ARG A 76 -13.21 5.46 9.40
CA ARG A 76 -11.88 5.11 9.90
C ARG A 76 -11.62 3.60 9.91
N ILE A 77 -12.62 2.81 10.31
CA ILE A 77 -12.54 1.34 10.28
C ILE A 77 -12.44 0.86 8.82
N ALA A 78 -13.25 1.40 7.91
CA ALA A 78 -13.21 1.05 6.49
C ALA A 78 -11.85 1.38 5.86
N LEU A 79 -11.24 2.52 6.18
CA LEU A 79 -9.89 2.88 5.73
C LEU A 79 -8.83 1.92 6.28
N GLY A 80 -8.99 1.44 7.52
CA GLY A 80 -8.14 0.39 8.09
C GLY A 80 -8.24 -0.91 7.29
N TRP A 81 -9.44 -1.33 6.90
CA TRP A 81 -9.64 -2.49 6.03
C TRP A 81 -9.06 -2.29 4.62
N CYS A 82 -9.16 -1.08 4.06
CA CYS A 82 -8.53 -0.77 2.78
C CYS A 82 -6.99 -0.87 2.86
N ALA A 83 -6.37 -0.43 3.95
CA ALA A 83 -4.95 -0.62 4.18
C ALA A 83 -4.60 -2.12 4.35
N ALA A 84 -5.41 -2.84 5.14
CA ALA A 84 -5.24 -4.28 5.36
C ALA A 84 -5.42 -5.12 4.09
N ALA A 85 -6.14 -4.62 3.08
CA ALA A 85 -6.29 -5.29 1.79
C ALA A 85 -4.94 -5.51 1.07
N VAL A 86 -3.93 -4.70 1.36
CA VAL A 86 -2.56 -4.93 0.87
C VAL A 86 -1.97 -6.23 1.44
N LEU A 87 -2.32 -6.60 2.69
CA LEU A 87 -1.91 -7.88 3.29
C LEU A 87 -2.59 -9.08 2.63
N ALA A 88 -3.78 -8.90 2.07
CA ALA A 88 -4.47 -9.98 1.36
C ALA A 88 -3.59 -10.55 0.24
N PHE A 89 -2.75 -9.72 -0.36
CA PHE A 89 -1.79 -10.13 -1.39
C PHE A 89 -0.77 -11.16 -0.88
N ALA A 90 -0.33 -11.04 0.38
CA ALA A 90 0.58 -12.01 0.99
C ALA A 90 -0.16 -13.24 1.53
N VAL A 91 -1.36 -13.04 2.11
CA VAL A 91 -2.11 -14.09 2.80
C VAL A 91 -2.86 -15.00 1.81
N PHE A 92 -3.46 -14.43 0.77
CA PHE A 92 -4.32 -15.18 -0.15
C PHE A 92 -3.62 -16.36 -0.84
N PRO A 93 -2.38 -16.21 -1.38
CA PRO A 93 -1.66 -17.35 -1.93
C PRO A 93 -1.38 -18.46 -0.92
N MET A 94 -1.21 -18.12 0.37
CA MET A 94 -0.96 -19.10 1.45
C MET A 94 -2.22 -19.92 1.80
N LEU A 95 -3.42 -19.39 1.52
CA LEU A 95 -4.69 -20.08 1.77
C LEU A 95 -5.02 -21.13 0.71
N LEU A 96 -4.32 -21.15 -0.43
CA LEU A 96 -4.53 -22.13 -1.47
C LEU A 96 -4.05 -23.53 -1.00
N PRO A 97 -4.82 -24.59 -1.26
CA PRO A 97 -4.47 -25.94 -0.82
C PRO A 97 -3.07 -26.37 -1.27
N GLY A 98 -2.24 -26.86 -0.34
CA GLY A 98 -0.89 -27.33 -0.61
C GLY A 98 0.17 -26.23 -0.77
N GLN A 99 -0.22 -24.96 -0.87
CA GLN A 99 0.72 -23.87 -1.09
C GLN A 99 1.45 -23.45 0.20
N LEU A 100 0.80 -23.55 1.37
CA LEU A 100 1.40 -23.12 2.64
C LEU A 100 2.75 -23.82 2.91
N TRP A 101 2.82 -25.13 2.71
CA TRP A 101 4.07 -25.89 2.89
C TRP A 101 5.14 -25.44 1.89
N LEU A 102 4.78 -25.25 0.65
CA LEU A 102 5.69 -24.78 -0.39
C LEU A 102 6.23 -23.38 -0.07
N PHE A 103 5.36 -22.46 0.39
CA PHE A 103 5.76 -21.09 0.77
C PHE A 103 6.75 -21.08 1.93
N VAL A 104 6.57 -21.97 2.92
CA VAL A 104 7.46 -22.05 4.09
C VAL A 104 8.82 -22.67 3.71
N THR A 105 8.81 -23.74 2.91
CA THR A 105 10.01 -24.51 2.59
C THR A 105 10.88 -23.90 1.49
N THR A 106 10.28 -23.16 0.54
CA THR A 106 11.00 -22.56 -0.60
C THR A 106 11.41 -21.10 -0.38
N GLY A 107 11.04 -20.49 0.75
CA GLY A 107 11.31 -19.08 1.03
C GLY A 107 10.46 -18.08 0.25
N LEU A 108 9.59 -18.53 -0.67
CA LEU A 108 8.68 -17.69 -1.45
C LEU A 108 7.72 -16.90 -0.56
N GLY A 109 7.30 -17.48 0.56
CA GLY A 109 6.46 -16.81 1.56
C GLY A 109 7.11 -15.57 2.14
N GLY A 110 8.42 -15.60 2.41
CA GLY A 110 9.17 -14.44 2.91
C GLY A 110 9.13 -13.26 1.94
N GLY A 111 9.23 -13.53 0.63
CA GLY A 111 9.12 -12.49 -0.40
C GLY A 111 7.73 -11.84 -0.44
N ALA A 112 6.66 -12.62 -0.44
CA ALA A 112 5.28 -12.10 -0.47
C ALA A 112 4.96 -11.26 0.78
N VAL A 113 5.34 -11.76 1.97
CA VAL A 113 5.19 -11.02 3.24
C VAL A 113 6.05 -9.75 3.23
N GLY A 114 7.30 -9.82 2.76
CA GLY A 114 8.21 -8.67 2.66
C GLY A 114 7.65 -7.56 1.75
N VAL A 115 7.06 -7.92 0.61
CA VAL A 115 6.41 -6.97 -0.30
C VAL A 115 5.20 -6.29 0.37
N ALA A 116 4.32 -7.07 1.01
CA ALA A 116 3.13 -6.52 1.66
C ALA A 116 3.50 -5.62 2.86
N LEU A 117 4.43 -6.06 3.71
CA LEU A 117 4.93 -5.26 4.84
C LEU A 117 5.66 -4.00 4.35
N GLY A 118 6.46 -4.11 3.30
CA GLY A 118 7.12 -2.96 2.68
C GLY A 118 6.12 -1.94 2.15
N GLY A 119 5.08 -2.41 1.45
CA GLY A 119 3.98 -1.56 0.98
C GLY A 119 3.31 -0.80 2.12
N LEU A 120 2.94 -1.49 3.20
CA LEU A 120 2.30 -0.88 4.37
C LEU A 120 3.25 0.05 5.12
N ALA A 121 4.50 -0.36 5.37
CA ALA A 121 5.50 0.46 6.06
C ALA A 121 5.77 1.74 5.28
N GLY A 122 5.99 1.65 3.96
CA GLY A 122 6.18 2.83 3.10
C GLY A 122 4.94 3.70 3.03
N GLY A 123 3.75 3.09 2.95
CA GLY A 123 2.47 3.80 3.00
C GLY A 123 2.29 4.58 4.31
N TYR A 124 2.58 3.95 5.45
CA TYR A 124 2.53 4.61 6.76
C TYR A 124 3.59 5.71 6.88
N ALA A 125 4.81 5.50 6.40
CA ALA A 125 5.87 6.51 6.39
C ALA A 125 5.45 7.77 5.63
N ALA A 126 4.71 7.60 4.52
CA ALA A 126 4.25 8.69 3.66
C ALA A 126 2.99 9.42 4.17
N GLY A 127 2.17 8.78 5.03
CA GLY A 127 0.87 9.33 5.43
C GLY A 127 0.44 9.07 6.86
N GLY A 128 1.27 8.44 7.72
CA GLY A 128 0.92 8.11 9.10
C GLY A 128 1.34 9.16 10.13
N ARG A 129 0.87 8.97 11.38
CA ARG A 129 1.32 9.67 12.60
C ARG A 129 1.59 8.63 13.69
N PRO A 130 2.48 8.86 14.64
CA PRO A 130 3.35 10.02 14.90
C PRO A 130 4.65 10.02 14.06
N THR A 131 5.42 11.09 14.16
CA THR A 131 6.66 11.30 13.37
C THR A 131 7.69 10.17 13.57
N TRP A 132 7.87 9.69 14.80
CA TRP A 132 8.80 8.57 15.09
C TRP A 132 8.37 7.28 14.35
N GLY A 133 7.07 7.00 14.32
CA GLY A 133 6.52 5.86 13.59
C GLY A 133 6.76 5.97 12.08
N ARG A 134 6.66 7.17 11.50
CA ARG A 134 7.01 7.43 10.10
C ARG A 134 8.48 7.15 9.82
N ILE A 135 9.38 7.57 10.73
CA ILE A 135 10.83 7.34 10.59
C ILE A 135 11.12 5.84 10.64
N VAL A 136 10.60 5.12 11.64
CA VAL A 136 10.81 3.66 11.78
C VAL A 136 10.24 2.91 10.57
N CYS A 137 9.02 3.21 10.17
CA CYS A 137 8.40 2.59 8.98
C CYS A 137 9.13 2.96 7.69
N GLY A 138 9.64 4.19 7.57
CA GLY A 138 10.45 4.62 6.43
C GLY A 138 11.78 3.86 6.32
N LEU A 139 12.49 3.70 7.43
CA LEU A 139 13.70 2.90 7.48
C LEU A 139 13.43 1.44 7.14
N LEU A 140 12.37 0.86 7.70
CA LEU A 140 11.94 -0.50 7.37
C LEU A 140 11.61 -0.63 5.87
N ALA A 141 10.90 0.33 5.30
CA ALA A 141 10.56 0.35 3.89
C ALA A 141 11.82 0.39 3.01
N ILE A 142 12.81 1.21 3.35
CA ILE A 142 14.10 1.30 2.64
C ILE A 142 14.82 -0.05 2.70
N VAL A 143 14.90 -0.66 3.89
CA VAL A 143 15.55 -1.97 4.07
C VAL A 143 14.85 -3.04 3.24
N LEU A 144 13.51 -3.05 3.22
CA LEU A 144 12.74 -4.03 2.44
C LEU A 144 12.89 -3.81 0.92
N ILE A 145 12.91 -2.55 0.45
CA ILE A 145 13.21 -2.25 -0.97
C ILE A 145 14.60 -2.76 -1.31
N ALA A 146 15.61 -2.41 -0.50
CA ALA A 146 16.97 -2.84 -0.73
C ALA A 146 17.10 -4.37 -0.73
N GLY A 147 16.41 -5.06 0.19
CA GLY A 147 16.35 -6.51 0.26
C GLY A 147 15.74 -7.15 -1.00
N VAL A 148 14.61 -6.62 -1.48
CA VAL A 148 13.95 -7.11 -2.69
C VAL A 148 14.83 -6.86 -3.93
N VAL A 149 15.45 -5.69 -4.06
CA VAL A 149 16.37 -5.38 -5.16
C VAL A 149 17.62 -6.26 -5.09
N ALA A 150 18.22 -6.43 -3.91
CA ALA A 150 19.39 -7.27 -3.73
C ALA A 150 19.12 -8.77 -3.96
N SER A 151 17.86 -9.22 -3.76
CA SER A 151 17.49 -10.62 -4.03
C SER A 151 17.57 -10.97 -5.52
N VAL A 152 17.52 -9.99 -6.43
CA VAL A 152 17.56 -10.22 -7.89
C VAL A 152 18.85 -10.93 -8.31
N PRO A 153 20.07 -10.42 -8.05
CA PRO A 153 21.30 -11.14 -8.39
C PRO A 153 21.53 -12.36 -7.52
N LEU A 154 21.06 -12.37 -6.25
CA LEU A 154 21.23 -13.51 -5.35
C LEU A 154 20.44 -14.74 -5.82
N VAL A 155 19.22 -14.56 -6.31
CA VAL A 155 18.35 -15.65 -6.79
C VAL A 155 18.61 -15.95 -8.27
N GLY A 156 18.76 -14.91 -9.09
CA GLY A 156 18.94 -15.03 -10.54
C GLY A 156 20.35 -15.40 -10.98
N GLY A 157 21.33 -15.36 -10.05
CA GLY A 157 22.74 -15.71 -10.31
C GLY A 157 23.39 -14.86 -11.40
N ALA A 158 24.33 -15.45 -12.12
CA ALA A 158 25.08 -14.75 -13.19
C ALA A 158 24.18 -14.16 -14.30
N ARG A 159 23.02 -14.75 -14.56
CA ARG A 159 22.05 -14.28 -15.55
C ARG A 159 21.46 -12.90 -15.20
N LEU A 160 21.29 -12.62 -13.92
CA LEU A 160 20.73 -11.36 -13.38
C LEU A 160 21.78 -10.59 -12.56
N ALA A 161 23.06 -10.76 -12.89
CA ALA A 161 24.12 -9.99 -12.25
C ALA A 161 23.93 -8.48 -12.47
N VAL A 162 24.33 -7.67 -11.49
CA VAL A 162 24.21 -6.19 -11.52
C VAL A 162 24.84 -5.58 -12.80
N THR A 163 25.88 -6.23 -13.31
CA THR A 163 26.61 -5.79 -14.52
C THR A 163 25.90 -6.12 -15.84
N THR A 164 24.83 -6.92 -15.80
CA THR A 164 24.07 -7.28 -16.99
C THR A 164 22.90 -6.31 -17.21
N PRO A 165 22.59 -5.92 -18.47
CA PRO A 165 21.43 -5.07 -18.76
C PRO A 165 20.10 -5.67 -18.24
N ARG A 166 19.97 -6.99 -18.31
CA ARG A 166 18.79 -7.72 -17.81
C ARG A 166 18.68 -7.66 -16.28
N GLY A 167 19.80 -7.84 -15.57
CA GLY A 167 19.84 -7.72 -14.12
C GLY A 167 19.47 -6.31 -13.66
N ALA A 168 20.07 -5.28 -14.28
CA ALA A 168 19.74 -3.89 -14.00
C ALA A 168 18.25 -3.59 -14.24
N TRP A 169 17.69 -4.07 -15.35
CA TRP A 169 16.26 -3.93 -15.66
C TRP A 169 15.36 -4.57 -14.59
N VAL A 170 15.64 -5.82 -14.19
CA VAL A 170 14.84 -6.54 -13.20
C VAL A 170 14.95 -5.89 -11.82
N MET A 171 16.12 -5.35 -11.45
CA MET A 171 16.28 -4.57 -10.20
C MET A 171 15.46 -3.28 -10.22
N LEU A 172 15.46 -2.54 -11.33
CA LEU A 172 14.63 -1.34 -11.50
C LEU A 172 13.14 -1.69 -11.44
N LEU A 173 12.73 -2.79 -12.06
CA LEU A 173 11.36 -3.29 -11.99
C LEU A 173 10.97 -3.63 -10.55
N ALA A 174 11.81 -4.33 -9.81
CA ALA A 174 11.60 -4.65 -8.40
C ALA A 174 11.41 -3.40 -7.54
N GLY A 175 12.32 -2.44 -7.65
CA GLY A 175 12.26 -1.18 -6.91
C GLY A 175 11.01 -0.36 -7.25
N SER A 176 10.68 -0.23 -8.54
CA SER A 176 9.50 0.51 -8.98
C SER A 176 8.19 -0.12 -8.50
N LEU A 177 8.08 -1.45 -8.51
CA LEU A 177 6.92 -2.16 -7.99
C LEU A 177 6.70 -1.88 -6.49
N MET A 178 7.78 -1.89 -5.71
CA MET A 178 7.72 -1.57 -4.28
C MET A 178 7.28 -0.12 -4.04
N ILE A 179 7.86 0.84 -4.78
CA ILE A 179 7.52 2.26 -4.64
C ILE A 179 6.06 2.52 -5.02
N VAL A 180 5.56 1.95 -6.12
CA VAL A 180 4.16 2.09 -6.53
C VAL A 180 3.21 1.53 -5.49
N LEU A 181 3.52 0.37 -4.90
CA LEU A 181 2.73 -0.22 -3.82
C LEU A 181 2.69 0.69 -2.59
N MET A 182 3.83 1.26 -2.19
CA MET A 182 3.93 2.20 -1.07
C MET A 182 3.10 3.47 -1.30
N ILE A 183 3.14 4.03 -2.51
CA ILE A 183 2.33 5.21 -2.88
C ILE A 183 0.84 4.87 -2.79
N GLY A 184 0.42 3.72 -3.32
CA GLY A 184 -0.97 3.27 -3.21
C GLY A 184 -1.39 3.06 -1.76
N ALA A 185 -0.57 2.36 -0.97
CA ALA A 185 -0.84 2.10 0.44
C ALA A 185 -0.82 3.37 1.32
N ALA A 186 -0.23 4.49 0.86
CA ALA A 186 -0.27 5.76 1.57
C ALA A 186 -1.67 6.41 1.57
N ILE A 187 -2.54 6.07 0.62
CA ILE A 187 -3.86 6.70 0.46
C ILE A 187 -4.71 6.62 1.74
N PRO A 188 -4.98 5.44 2.32
CA PRO A 188 -5.79 5.34 3.53
C PRO A 188 -5.14 6.05 4.74
N PHE A 189 -3.82 6.01 4.87
CA PHE A 189 -3.12 6.68 5.98
C PHE A 189 -3.22 8.20 5.90
N ARG A 190 -3.05 8.79 4.71
CA ARG A 190 -3.22 10.25 4.50
C ARG A 190 -4.64 10.71 4.79
N ARG A 191 -5.65 9.91 4.44
CA ARG A 191 -7.05 10.21 4.76
C ARG A 191 -7.31 10.20 6.26
N LEU A 192 -6.76 9.21 6.97
CA LEU A 192 -6.86 9.13 8.42
C LEU A 192 -6.16 10.30 9.12
N ASP A 193 -5.01 10.74 8.60
CA ASP A 193 -4.27 11.86 9.16
C ASP A 193 -4.97 13.20 8.95
N ALA A 194 -5.52 13.44 7.76
CA ALA A 194 -6.29 14.65 7.46
C ALA A 194 -7.49 14.80 8.40
N ALA A 195 -8.29 13.74 8.58
CA ALA A 195 -9.46 13.78 9.47
C ALA A 195 -9.10 14.04 10.95
N ARG A 196 -7.93 13.59 11.41
CA ARG A 196 -7.46 13.92 12.77
C ARG A 196 -7.01 15.37 12.89
N GLY A 197 -6.35 15.90 11.86
CA GLY A 197 -5.93 17.31 11.83
C GLY A 197 -7.12 18.26 11.92
N ASP A 198 -8.20 17.97 11.21
CA ASP A 198 -9.43 18.76 11.23
C ASP A 198 -10.11 18.72 12.61
N ALA A 199 -10.15 17.55 13.26
CA ALA A 199 -10.69 17.39 14.61
C ALA A 199 -9.89 18.18 15.66
N ASP A 200 -8.55 18.16 15.57
CA ASP A 200 -7.66 18.91 16.45
C ASP A 200 -7.80 20.43 16.25
N ALA A 201 -7.99 20.89 15.00
CA ALA A 201 -8.21 22.29 14.68
C ALA A 201 -9.55 22.81 15.22
N GLY A 202 -10.62 21.99 15.07
CA GLY A 202 -11.95 22.30 15.59
C GLY A 202 -11.96 22.46 17.13
N SER A 203 -11.29 21.54 17.84
CA SER A 203 -11.19 21.59 19.31
C SER A 203 -10.44 22.83 19.82
N ARG A 204 -9.38 23.24 19.13
CA ARG A 204 -8.62 24.47 19.49
C ARG A 204 -9.42 25.73 19.20
N GLY A 205 -10.22 25.76 18.13
CA GLY A 205 -11.11 26.87 17.78
C GLY A 205 -12.16 27.08 18.86
N SER A 206 -12.81 26.03 19.32
CA SER A 206 -13.80 26.04 20.40
C SER A 206 -13.21 26.52 21.72
N ALA A 207 -12.05 25.98 22.13
CA ALA A 207 -11.39 26.38 23.37
C ALA A 207 -10.96 27.86 23.38
N ARG A 208 -10.65 28.43 22.20
CA ARG A 208 -10.31 29.85 22.08
C ARG A 208 -11.53 30.77 22.12
N ALA A 209 -12.69 30.28 21.63
CA ALA A 209 -13.95 31.03 21.67
C ALA A 209 -14.51 31.12 23.11
N ASP A 210 -14.26 30.10 23.93
CA ASP A 210 -14.71 30.05 25.33
C ASP A 210 -13.78 30.80 26.30
N GLN A 211 -12.68 31.38 25.87
CA GLN A 211 -11.85 32.24 26.69
C GLN A 211 -12.53 33.61 26.87
N PRO A 212 -13.04 33.96 28.09
CA PRO A 212 -13.61 35.28 28.32
C PRO A 212 -12.56 36.35 28.04
N SER A 213 -12.93 37.34 27.22
CA SER A 213 -12.08 38.49 26.93
C SER A 213 -11.66 39.20 28.21
N ALA A 214 -10.49 38.88 28.70
CA ALA A 214 -9.92 39.50 29.89
C ALA A 214 -9.59 41.02 29.72
N ALA A 215 -9.94 41.59 28.57
CA ALA A 215 -9.58 42.97 28.22
C ALA A 215 -10.59 44.05 28.64
N SER A 216 -11.73 43.69 29.29
CA SER A 216 -12.74 44.69 29.66
C SER A 216 -12.71 45.20 31.12
N HIS A 217 -11.70 44.84 31.92
CA HIS A 217 -11.66 45.24 33.35
C HIS A 217 -10.60 46.25 33.76
N SER A 218 -9.87 46.86 32.81
CA SER A 218 -8.83 47.84 33.15
C SER A 218 -9.11 49.29 32.72
N ALA A 219 -10.38 49.65 32.46
CA ALA A 219 -10.74 51.01 32.06
C ALA A 219 -11.74 51.69 33.02
N ASN A 220 -11.58 51.54 34.33
CA ASN A 220 -12.28 52.38 35.32
C ASN A 220 -11.51 52.42 36.64
N VAL A 221 -10.41 53.19 36.66
CA VAL A 221 -9.85 53.78 37.86
C VAL A 221 -9.29 55.16 37.47
#